data_3d7e0ab24fedfdcb4468330f81349eca
#
_entry.id   3d7e0ab24fedfdcb4468330f81349eca
#
_cell.length_a   1.000
_cell.length_b   1.000
_cell.length_c   1.000
_cell.angle_alpha   90.00
_cell.angle_beta   90.00
_cell.angle_gamma   90.00
#
_symmetry.space_group_name_H-M   'P 1'
#
loop_
_entity.id
_entity.type
_entity.pdbx_description
1 polymer ?
#
loop_
_entity_poly.entity_id
_entity_poly.type
_entity_poly.pdbx_seq_one_letter_code
_entity_poly.pdbx_strand_id
1 'polypeptide(L)'
;MIRKSAFLLASALLITMPAGAAAPPFETAATTAIMVDLSSGAVLYAKDADRRMPPASMAKIMTTHVAFDLIKRGQLSPNKMCTVRPETWQRWHGPEAGSTMFLSPNEQVSVDNLLKGIVTLSGNDATVVLAECISGNEAAFVQLMNRQSQQMGLTNSHWGNPVGWPDNGVTYTTARDLATLAAATIRDYPQLYQHYYGLRDFTWGRTMGGNQPIRQDNRNPLLGRVAGADGLKTGHTEEAGFGFTGSAIRDGRRIVMVVAGLGSFNQRIEESVRFMEWGFSAWQSRPLLRQGQHIGEARVQGATVASVGLVAPQPIAVTFPSGLGHNVRAKIVYEGPVRAPIAQGQHIADLVVETGDGSPPQVMPLAAESEVGEAGFFGRIWYGLKSLFGAA
;
A
#
# COMPACT_ATOMS: atom_id res chain seq x y z
N MET A 1 16.40 42.81 -62.13
CA MET A 1 15.71 41.61 -61.65
C MET A 1 15.61 41.65 -60.09
N ILE A 2 14.51 42.11 -59.58
CA ILE A 2 14.28 42.28 -58.11
C ILE A 2 13.38 41.12 -57.65
N ARG A 3 13.95 40.21 -56.86
CA ARG A 3 13.16 39.11 -56.21
C ARG A 3 12.44 39.66 -54.97
N LYS A 4 11.10 39.68 -55.04
CA LYS A 4 10.24 39.95 -53.90
C LYS A 4 10.12 38.69 -53.05
N SER A 5 10.69 38.71 -51.83
CA SER A 5 10.46 37.68 -50.81
C SER A 5 9.16 38.00 -50.09
N ALA A 6 8.16 37.13 -50.21
CA ALA A 6 6.93 37.19 -49.44
C ALA A 6 7.16 36.58 -48.06
N PHE A 7 7.06 37.36 -47.00
CA PHE A 7 6.98 36.88 -45.61
C PHE A 7 5.55 36.43 -45.31
N LEU A 8 5.34 35.14 -45.09
CA LEU A 8 4.11 34.60 -44.52
C LEU A 8 4.18 34.82 -43.01
N LEU A 9 3.33 35.70 -42.47
CA LEU A 9 3.04 35.76 -41.04
C LEU A 9 2.13 34.58 -40.68
N ALA A 10 2.66 33.61 -40.00
CA ALA A 10 1.84 32.56 -39.33
C ALA A 10 1.32 33.14 -38.05
N SER A 11 0.01 33.48 -38.01
CA SER A 11 -0.70 33.82 -36.77
C SER A 11 -0.91 32.55 -35.95
N ALA A 12 -0.12 32.36 -34.88
CA ALA A 12 -0.36 31.32 -33.88
C ALA A 12 -1.61 31.70 -33.08
N LEU A 13 -2.71 31.00 -33.33
CA LEU A 13 -3.89 31.07 -32.48
C LEU A 13 -3.55 30.39 -31.15
N LEU A 14 -3.27 31.17 -30.12
CA LEU A 14 -3.18 30.68 -28.75
C LEU A 14 -4.61 30.28 -28.30
N ILE A 15 -4.96 29.01 -28.43
CA ILE A 15 -6.12 28.43 -27.80
C ILE A 15 -5.79 28.34 -26.29
N THR A 16 -6.28 29.30 -25.51
CA THR A 16 -6.29 29.17 -24.05
C THR A 16 -7.28 28.08 -23.68
N MET A 17 -6.76 26.86 -23.42
CA MET A 17 -7.55 25.83 -22.79
C MET A 17 -7.91 26.34 -21.38
N PRO A 18 -9.20 26.22 -20.94
CA PRO A 18 -9.53 26.51 -19.57
C PRO A 18 -8.67 25.61 -18.67
N ALA A 19 -7.93 26.20 -17.73
CA ALA A 19 -7.22 25.48 -16.71
C ALA A 19 -8.26 24.61 -16.00
N GLY A 20 -8.13 23.27 -16.11
CA GLY A 20 -8.96 22.35 -15.38
C GLY A 20 -8.89 22.72 -13.90
N ALA A 21 -10.02 22.84 -13.22
CA ALA A 21 -10.01 23.21 -11.82
C ALA A 21 -9.29 22.10 -11.04
N ALA A 22 -8.12 22.43 -10.51
CA ALA A 22 -7.37 21.54 -9.63
C ALA A 22 -8.20 21.21 -8.37
N ALA A 23 -7.92 20.09 -7.73
CA ALA A 23 -8.49 19.80 -6.41
C ALA A 23 -8.23 20.98 -5.47
N PRO A 24 -9.14 21.25 -4.52
CA PRO A 24 -8.90 22.28 -3.51
C PRO A 24 -7.53 22.06 -2.86
N PRO A 25 -6.69 23.11 -2.74
CA PRO A 25 -5.36 22.98 -2.19
C PRO A 25 -5.43 22.45 -0.76
N PHE A 26 -4.48 21.58 -0.42
CA PHE A 26 -4.29 21.07 0.94
C PHE A 26 -2.87 21.36 1.40
N GLU A 27 -2.75 21.96 2.57
CA GLU A 27 -1.46 22.21 3.21
C GLU A 27 -1.35 21.37 4.49
N THR A 28 -0.20 20.77 4.69
CA THR A 28 0.11 19.98 5.88
C THR A 28 1.45 20.39 6.48
N ALA A 29 1.50 20.39 7.81
CA ALA A 29 2.76 20.54 8.57
C ALA A 29 3.65 19.30 8.52
N ALA A 30 3.17 18.16 7.99
CA ALA A 30 4.00 16.96 7.81
C ALA A 30 5.19 17.26 6.88
N THR A 31 6.36 16.74 7.22
CA THR A 31 7.56 16.83 6.38
C THR A 31 7.39 16.04 5.10
N THR A 32 6.78 14.85 5.20
CA THR A 32 6.43 14.01 4.06
C THR A 32 4.98 13.55 4.18
N ALA A 33 4.26 13.55 3.08
CA ALA A 33 2.88 13.06 3.06
C ALA A 33 2.51 12.48 1.69
N ILE A 34 1.62 11.51 1.70
CA ILE A 34 0.97 10.98 0.49
C ILE A 34 -0.46 10.55 0.82
N MET A 35 -1.34 10.66 -0.17
CA MET A 35 -2.67 10.09 -0.13
C MET A 35 -2.97 9.38 -1.44
N VAL A 36 -3.50 8.17 -1.34
CA VAL A 36 -3.82 7.31 -2.49
C VAL A 36 -5.25 6.80 -2.35
N ASP A 37 -6.03 6.94 -3.41
CA ASP A 37 -7.31 6.27 -3.56
C ASP A 37 -7.08 4.87 -4.10
N LEU A 38 -7.33 3.83 -3.28
CA LEU A 38 -7.11 2.45 -3.70
C LEU A 38 -8.14 1.94 -4.71
N SER A 39 -9.28 2.62 -4.84
CA SER A 39 -10.32 2.25 -5.80
C SER A 39 -9.94 2.56 -7.24
N SER A 40 -9.04 3.53 -7.44
CA SER A 40 -8.57 4.00 -8.76
C SER A 40 -7.05 3.96 -8.93
N GLY A 41 -6.29 3.75 -7.85
CA GLY A 41 -4.83 3.90 -7.86
C GLY A 41 -4.36 5.37 -7.91
N ALA A 42 -5.28 6.34 -7.90
CA ALA A 42 -4.94 7.76 -8.01
C ALA A 42 -4.17 8.27 -6.80
N VAL A 43 -3.07 8.98 -7.04
CA VAL A 43 -2.37 9.76 -6.02
C VAL A 43 -3.08 11.10 -5.89
N LEU A 44 -3.82 11.29 -4.79
CA LEU A 44 -4.61 12.49 -4.54
C LEU A 44 -3.77 13.65 -4.01
N TYR A 45 -2.68 13.32 -3.32
CA TYR A 45 -1.75 14.27 -2.73
C TYR A 45 -0.36 13.64 -2.59
N ALA A 46 0.69 14.42 -2.83
CA ALA A 46 2.07 14.04 -2.56
C ALA A 46 2.89 15.26 -2.15
N LYS A 47 3.59 15.16 -1.01
CA LYS A 47 4.57 16.14 -0.52
C LYS A 47 5.81 15.35 -0.10
N ASP A 48 6.92 15.56 -0.79
CA ASP A 48 8.19 14.85 -0.56
C ASP A 48 8.02 13.34 -0.34
N ALA A 49 7.04 12.73 -1.07
CA ALA A 49 6.56 11.37 -0.82
C ALA A 49 7.64 10.30 -1.03
N ASP A 50 8.70 10.62 -1.77
CA ASP A 50 9.82 9.73 -2.09
C ASP A 50 11.08 10.03 -1.27
N ARG A 51 11.00 11.01 -0.34
CA ARG A 51 12.08 11.31 0.59
C ARG A 51 12.22 10.17 1.60
N ARG A 52 13.44 9.64 1.74
CA ARG A 52 13.76 8.64 2.76
C ARG A 52 13.66 9.24 4.16
N MET A 53 13.06 8.49 5.05
CA MET A 53 12.82 8.86 6.44
C MET A 53 12.87 7.64 7.36
N PRO A 54 13.21 7.80 8.65
CA PRO A 54 13.04 6.73 9.62
C PRO A 54 11.53 6.48 9.84
N PRO A 55 11.06 5.22 9.73
CA PRO A 55 9.64 4.89 9.85
C PRO A 55 9.12 4.90 11.29
N ALA A 56 10.01 4.85 12.28
CA ALA A 56 9.62 4.50 13.64
C ALA A 56 8.72 3.25 13.65
N SER A 57 7.76 3.17 14.56
CA SER A 57 6.85 2.00 14.65
C SER A 57 5.93 1.78 13.45
N MET A 58 5.94 2.63 12.40
CA MET A 58 5.28 2.28 11.14
C MET A 58 5.96 1.11 10.44
N ALA A 59 7.23 0.79 10.74
CA ALA A 59 7.93 -0.42 10.30
C ALA A 59 7.17 -1.71 10.67
N LYS A 60 6.39 -1.71 11.74
CA LYS A 60 5.59 -2.86 12.18
C LYS A 60 4.49 -3.25 11.19
N ILE A 61 4.15 -2.39 10.21
CA ILE A 61 3.28 -2.78 9.10
C ILE A 61 3.99 -3.88 8.27
N MET A 62 5.30 -3.75 8.01
CA MET A 62 6.05 -4.80 7.32
C MET A 62 6.17 -6.06 8.19
N THR A 63 6.38 -5.92 9.48
CA THR A 63 6.42 -7.07 10.41
C THR A 63 5.10 -7.86 10.38
N THR A 64 3.96 -7.16 10.45
CA THR A 64 2.64 -7.81 10.37
C THR A 64 2.34 -8.35 8.98
N HIS A 65 2.77 -7.68 7.92
CA HIS A 65 2.64 -8.14 6.54
C HIS A 65 3.34 -9.48 6.32
N VAL A 66 4.59 -9.62 6.79
CA VAL A 66 5.34 -10.90 6.74
C VAL A 66 4.59 -12.00 7.50
N ALA A 67 4.09 -11.69 8.71
CA ALA A 67 3.34 -12.68 9.47
C ALA A 67 2.03 -13.08 8.77
N PHE A 68 1.32 -12.13 8.16
CA PHE A 68 0.10 -12.40 7.39
C PHE A 68 0.36 -13.26 6.15
N ASP A 69 1.48 -13.01 5.45
CA ASP A 69 1.89 -13.85 4.33
C ASP A 69 2.12 -15.30 4.76
N LEU A 70 2.85 -15.51 5.85
CA LEU A 70 3.11 -16.83 6.41
C LEU A 70 1.82 -17.53 6.89
N ILE A 71 0.89 -16.79 7.50
CA ILE A 71 -0.42 -17.32 7.92
C ILE A 71 -1.23 -17.74 6.69
N LYS A 72 -1.31 -16.88 5.66
CA LYS A 72 -2.03 -17.18 4.41
C LYS A 72 -1.51 -18.41 3.70
N ARG A 73 -0.18 -18.63 3.74
CA ARG A 73 0.48 -19.83 3.18
C ARG A 73 0.39 -21.06 4.07
N GLY A 74 -0.23 -20.97 5.25
CA GLY A 74 -0.29 -22.09 6.21
C GLY A 74 1.05 -22.43 6.88
N GLN A 75 2.05 -21.55 6.77
CA GLN A 75 3.39 -21.73 7.35
C GLN A 75 3.48 -21.22 8.80
N LEU A 76 2.53 -20.39 9.21
CA LEU A 76 2.42 -19.86 10.57
C LEU A 76 0.97 -20.02 11.05
N SER A 77 0.77 -20.69 12.20
CA SER A 77 -0.55 -20.77 12.82
C SER A 77 -0.74 -19.58 13.79
N PRO A 78 -1.89 -18.90 13.76
CA PRO A 78 -2.24 -17.91 14.79
C PRO A 78 -2.23 -18.48 16.21
N ASN A 79 -2.50 -19.77 16.35
CA ASN A 79 -2.51 -20.48 17.65
C ASN A 79 -1.12 -20.97 18.08
N LYS A 80 -0.07 -20.80 17.25
CA LYS A 80 1.29 -21.18 17.65
C LYS A 80 1.71 -20.37 18.87
N MET A 81 2.17 -21.07 19.90
CA MET A 81 2.71 -20.45 21.12
C MET A 81 4.17 -20.07 20.92
N CYS A 82 4.50 -18.87 21.35
CA CYS A 82 5.82 -18.25 21.30
C CYS A 82 6.29 -18.00 22.71
N THR A 83 7.54 -18.39 23.02
CA THR A 83 8.12 -18.17 24.34
C THR A 83 8.82 -16.82 24.39
N VAL A 84 8.52 -16.03 25.41
CA VAL A 84 9.23 -14.79 25.72
C VAL A 84 10.58 -15.15 26.34
N ARG A 85 11.66 -14.93 25.60
CA ARG A 85 13.02 -15.20 26.10
C ARG A 85 13.39 -14.23 27.21
N PRO A 86 14.09 -14.65 28.27
CA PRO A 86 14.50 -13.75 29.34
C PRO A 86 15.33 -12.56 28.86
N GLU A 87 16.25 -12.77 27.92
CA GLU A 87 17.08 -11.71 27.32
C GLU A 87 16.27 -10.72 26.49
N THR A 88 15.24 -11.18 25.75
CA THR A 88 14.32 -10.32 25.02
C THR A 88 13.48 -9.50 25.97
N TRP A 89 12.95 -10.12 27.03
CA TRP A 89 12.24 -9.41 28.09
C TRP A 89 13.13 -8.36 28.76
N GLN A 90 14.37 -8.70 29.12
CA GLN A 90 15.30 -7.78 29.76
C GLN A 90 15.57 -6.53 28.90
N ARG A 91 15.69 -6.71 27.58
CA ARG A 91 15.91 -5.61 26.63
C ARG A 91 14.67 -4.74 26.42
N TRP A 92 13.48 -5.32 26.40
CA TRP A 92 12.24 -4.65 26.03
C TRP A 92 11.28 -4.49 27.21
N HIS A 93 11.83 -4.32 28.42
CA HIS A 93 11.08 -4.07 29.63
C HIS A 93 11.60 -2.79 30.31
N GLY A 94 10.71 -2.07 31.03
CA GLY A 94 11.06 -0.84 31.72
C GLY A 94 10.87 0.44 30.89
N PRO A 95 11.25 1.60 31.44
CA PRO A 95 10.97 2.93 30.85
C PRO A 95 11.57 3.12 29.45
N GLU A 96 12.75 2.56 29.20
CA GLU A 96 13.49 2.71 27.94
C GLU A 96 12.96 1.81 26.81
N ALA A 97 12.07 0.88 27.13
CA ALA A 97 11.52 -0.06 26.14
C ALA A 97 10.50 0.58 25.18
N GLY A 98 10.05 1.80 25.47
CA GLY A 98 9.00 2.48 24.71
C GLY A 98 7.64 1.80 24.88
N SER A 99 6.96 1.52 23.79
CA SER A 99 5.64 0.86 23.80
C SER A 99 5.77 -0.64 24.02
N THR A 100 5.09 -1.19 25.03
CA THR A 100 5.13 -2.62 25.36
C THR A 100 3.73 -3.23 25.51
N MET A 101 3.66 -4.53 25.33
CA MET A 101 2.51 -5.37 25.64
C MET A 101 2.56 -5.86 27.09
N PHE A 102 3.63 -5.56 27.84
CA PHE A 102 3.90 -6.00 29.21
C PHE A 102 4.02 -7.52 29.33
N LEU A 103 4.80 -8.12 28.43
CA LEU A 103 5.13 -9.53 28.48
C LEU A 103 6.02 -9.85 29.68
N SER A 104 5.95 -11.10 30.19
CA SER A 104 6.77 -11.62 31.27
C SER A 104 7.82 -12.60 30.75
N PRO A 105 8.97 -12.79 31.41
CA PRO A 105 9.97 -13.76 30.98
C PRO A 105 9.42 -15.19 31.07
N ASN A 106 9.74 -16.00 30.07
CA ASN A 106 9.25 -17.39 29.88
C ASN A 106 7.73 -17.50 29.65
N GLU A 107 7.01 -16.40 29.49
CA GLU A 107 5.59 -16.42 29.15
C GLU A 107 5.37 -17.08 27.78
N GLN A 108 4.27 -17.85 27.68
CA GLN A 108 3.81 -18.44 26.42
C GLN A 108 2.69 -17.58 25.85
N VAL A 109 2.92 -17.01 24.66
CA VAL A 109 1.97 -16.09 24.01
C VAL A 109 1.66 -16.57 22.60
N SER A 110 0.40 -16.63 22.22
CA SER A 110 0.02 -17.02 20.86
C SER A 110 0.41 -15.95 19.85
N VAL A 111 0.68 -16.35 18.61
CA VAL A 111 0.91 -15.44 17.47
C VAL A 111 -0.26 -14.45 17.33
N ASP A 112 -1.50 -14.91 17.53
CA ASP A 112 -2.69 -14.05 17.49
C ASP A 112 -2.61 -12.92 18.52
N ASN A 113 -2.26 -13.21 19.77
CA ASN A 113 -2.13 -12.20 20.81
C ASN A 113 -0.93 -11.27 20.58
N LEU A 114 0.19 -11.80 20.08
CA LEU A 114 1.33 -10.98 19.68
C LEU A 114 0.95 -9.99 18.59
N LEU A 115 0.24 -10.42 17.55
CA LEU A 115 -0.24 -9.54 16.46
C LEU A 115 -1.20 -8.47 16.99
N LYS A 116 -2.13 -8.81 17.90
CA LYS A 116 -3.00 -7.82 18.58
C LYS A 116 -2.16 -6.79 19.35
N GLY A 117 -1.17 -7.24 20.12
CA GLY A 117 -0.25 -6.36 20.86
C GLY A 117 0.58 -5.46 19.94
N ILE A 118 1.05 -5.97 18.80
CA ILE A 118 1.83 -5.20 17.81
C ILE A 118 0.98 -4.10 17.17
N VAL A 119 -0.20 -4.46 16.69
CA VAL A 119 -1.04 -3.54 15.91
C VAL A 119 -1.70 -2.50 16.82
N THR A 120 -2.29 -2.92 17.92
CA THR A 120 -3.09 -2.06 18.81
C THR A 120 -2.20 -1.23 19.73
N LEU A 121 -1.25 -1.89 20.42
CA LEU A 121 -0.43 -1.27 21.46
C LEU A 121 0.91 -0.76 20.95
N SER A 122 1.30 -1.17 19.75
CA SER A 122 2.64 -0.94 19.21
C SER A 122 3.75 -1.65 20.01
N GLY A 123 3.45 -2.79 20.67
CA GLY A 123 4.35 -3.50 21.56
C GLY A 123 5.69 -3.85 20.90
N ASN A 124 6.79 -3.30 21.41
CA ASN A 124 8.14 -3.59 20.93
C ASN A 124 8.55 -5.01 21.35
N ASP A 125 8.26 -5.37 22.60
CA ASP A 125 8.42 -6.71 23.16
C ASP A 125 7.68 -7.76 22.31
N ALA A 126 6.39 -7.56 22.06
CA ALA A 126 5.59 -8.45 21.21
C ALA A 126 6.16 -8.60 19.80
N THR A 127 6.68 -7.52 19.23
CA THR A 127 7.27 -7.51 17.88
C THR A 127 8.51 -8.39 17.80
N VAL A 128 9.41 -8.25 18.77
CA VAL A 128 10.64 -9.05 18.81
C VAL A 128 10.34 -10.51 19.11
N VAL A 129 9.47 -10.79 20.08
CA VAL A 129 9.04 -12.16 20.38
C VAL A 129 8.41 -12.84 19.16
N LEU A 130 7.59 -12.12 18.38
CA LEU A 130 7.03 -12.65 17.13
C LEU A 130 8.13 -12.95 16.10
N ALA A 131 9.07 -12.04 15.91
CA ALA A 131 10.18 -12.20 14.97
C ALA A 131 11.05 -13.41 15.33
N GLU A 132 11.41 -13.56 16.60
CA GLU A 132 12.17 -14.70 17.11
C GLU A 132 11.40 -16.02 16.98
N CYS A 133 10.10 -16.00 17.25
CA CYS A 133 9.23 -17.17 17.13
C CYS A 133 9.10 -17.67 15.68
N ILE A 134 9.08 -16.75 14.72
CA ILE A 134 8.99 -17.08 13.28
C ILE A 134 10.33 -17.57 12.75
N SER A 135 11.42 -16.87 13.05
CA SER A 135 12.71 -17.00 12.35
C SER A 135 13.88 -17.42 13.25
N GLY A 136 13.62 -17.65 14.53
CA GLY A 136 14.65 -18.02 15.51
C GLY A 136 15.41 -16.82 16.09
N ASN A 137 15.55 -15.72 15.34
CA ASN A 137 16.17 -14.47 15.80
C ASN A 137 15.72 -13.28 14.96
N GLU A 138 15.96 -12.06 15.45
CA GLU A 138 15.59 -10.80 14.76
C GLU A 138 16.28 -10.66 13.38
N ALA A 139 17.57 -11.00 13.27
CA ALA A 139 18.32 -10.81 12.02
C ALA A 139 17.77 -11.69 10.88
N ALA A 140 17.38 -12.93 11.15
CA ALA A 140 16.74 -13.80 10.18
C ALA A 140 15.33 -13.27 9.77
N PHE A 141 14.59 -12.70 10.71
CA PHE A 141 13.30 -12.08 10.41
C PHE A 141 13.44 -10.81 9.54
N VAL A 142 14.43 -9.98 9.81
CA VAL A 142 14.76 -8.80 9.00
C VAL A 142 15.06 -9.17 7.55
N GLN A 143 15.71 -10.30 7.31
CA GLN A 143 15.90 -10.80 5.94
C GLN A 143 14.56 -11.14 5.25
N LEU A 144 13.55 -11.65 6.00
CA LEU A 144 12.20 -11.84 5.45
C LEU A 144 11.57 -10.50 5.08
N MET A 145 11.65 -9.49 5.96
CA MET A 145 11.13 -8.15 5.71
C MET A 145 11.75 -7.54 4.44
N ASN A 146 13.06 -7.61 4.28
CA ASN A 146 13.76 -7.05 3.12
C ASN A 146 13.45 -7.82 1.82
N ARG A 147 13.29 -9.15 1.88
CA ARG A 147 12.83 -9.93 0.72
C ARG A 147 11.42 -9.53 0.29
N GLN A 148 10.49 -9.34 1.24
CA GLN A 148 9.15 -8.85 0.93
C GLN A 148 9.18 -7.45 0.31
N SER A 149 10.01 -6.55 0.82
CA SER A 149 10.20 -5.22 0.20
C SER A 149 10.63 -5.30 -1.26
N GLN A 150 11.59 -6.16 -1.57
CA GLN A 150 12.04 -6.37 -2.95
C GLN A 150 10.93 -6.92 -3.85
N GLN A 151 10.18 -7.92 -3.37
CA GLN A 151 9.07 -8.53 -4.11
C GLN A 151 7.94 -7.53 -4.38
N MET A 152 7.71 -6.59 -3.46
CA MET A 152 6.70 -5.54 -3.57
C MET A 152 7.19 -4.30 -4.34
N GLY A 153 8.46 -4.25 -4.75
CA GLY A 153 9.05 -3.09 -5.42
C GLY A 153 9.24 -1.87 -4.52
N LEU A 154 9.40 -2.05 -3.19
CA LEU A 154 9.68 -0.97 -2.25
C LEU A 154 11.17 -0.58 -2.33
N THR A 155 11.54 0.08 -3.41
CA THR A 155 12.95 0.33 -3.78
C THR A 155 13.64 1.35 -2.90
N ASN A 156 12.89 2.13 -2.14
CA ASN A 156 13.39 3.15 -1.22
C ASN A 156 13.16 2.78 0.26
N SER A 157 13.04 1.47 0.55
CA SER A 157 12.89 0.97 1.92
C SER A 157 13.94 -0.09 2.23
N HIS A 158 14.47 -0.03 3.45
CA HIS A 158 15.33 -1.05 4.04
C HIS A 158 15.01 -1.19 5.52
N TRP A 159 14.99 -2.41 6.02
CA TRP A 159 14.67 -2.74 7.40
C TRP A 159 15.91 -3.31 8.08
N GLY A 160 16.38 -2.66 9.15
CA GLY A 160 17.48 -3.12 9.99
C GLY A 160 16.99 -3.84 11.26
N ASN A 161 15.73 -3.58 11.66
CA ASN A 161 15.08 -4.26 12.78
C ASN A 161 13.56 -4.34 12.58
N PRO A 162 12.85 -5.26 13.28
CA PRO A 162 11.40 -5.45 13.09
C PRO A 162 10.52 -4.41 13.75
N VAL A 163 11.09 -3.58 14.62
CA VAL A 163 10.40 -2.63 15.49
C VAL A 163 10.29 -1.24 14.88
N GLY A 164 11.30 -0.85 14.06
CA GLY A 164 11.53 0.50 13.60
C GLY A 164 12.20 1.38 14.66
N TRP A 165 12.95 0.76 15.58
CA TRP A 165 13.78 1.48 16.55
C TRP A 165 14.96 2.15 15.85
N PRO A 166 15.43 3.32 16.36
CA PRO A 166 16.60 4.00 15.78
C PRO A 166 17.82 3.06 15.70
N ASP A 167 18.47 3.03 14.53
CA ASP A 167 19.60 2.14 14.23
C ASP A 167 20.64 2.83 13.34
N ASN A 168 20.86 4.13 13.57
CA ASN A 168 21.81 4.97 12.83
C ASN A 168 21.50 5.04 11.31
N GLY A 169 20.22 5.04 10.96
CA GLY A 169 19.76 5.20 9.57
C GLY A 169 19.83 3.93 8.73
N VAL A 170 20.06 2.75 9.33
CA VAL A 170 19.96 1.46 8.62
C VAL A 170 18.51 1.21 8.20
N THR A 171 17.54 1.47 9.10
CA THR A 171 16.12 1.39 8.80
C THR A 171 15.62 2.69 8.20
N TYR A 172 15.16 2.65 6.95
CA TYR A 172 14.53 3.77 6.26
C TYR A 172 13.42 3.32 5.34
N THR A 173 12.51 4.23 5.04
CA THR A 173 11.40 4.05 4.10
C THR A 173 11.00 5.40 3.51
N THR A 174 9.99 5.41 2.65
CA THR A 174 9.36 6.63 2.13
C THR A 174 7.86 6.61 2.42
N ALA A 175 7.21 7.76 2.34
CA ALA A 175 5.75 7.83 2.46
C ALA A 175 5.07 7.01 1.35
N ARG A 176 5.62 7.00 0.13
CA ARG A 176 5.11 6.21 -0.98
C ARG A 176 5.25 4.71 -0.72
N ASP A 177 6.39 4.24 -0.27
CA ASP A 177 6.60 2.83 0.02
C ASP A 177 5.69 2.35 1.16
N LEU A 178 5.48 3.18 2.20
CA LEU A 178 4.52 2.87 3.27
C LEU A 178 3.07 2.81 2.76
N ALA A 179 2.67 3.70 1.84
CA ALA A 179 1.35 3.64 1.23
C ALA A 179 1.17 2.37 0.37
N THR A 180 2.21 1.99 -0.39
CA THR A 180 2.25 0.76 -1.18
C THR A 180 2.15 -0.48 -0.28
N LEU A 181 2.92 -0.52 0.80
CA LEU A 181 2.88 -1.59 1.80
C LEU A 181 1.50 -1.70 2.47
N ALA A 182 0.90 -0.56 2.85
CA ALA A 182 -0.43 -0.53 3.42
C ALA A 182 -1.49 -1.04 2.43
N ALA A 183 -1.44 -0.58 1.18
CA ALA A 183 -2.34 -1.02 0.11
C ALA A 183 -2.25 -2.54 -0.12
N ALA A 184 -1.03 -3.08 -0.19
CA ALA A 184 -0.81 -4.52 -0.34
C ALA A 184 -1.32 -5.30 0.88
N THR A 185 -1.06 -4.82 2.10
CA THR A 185 -1.52 -5.48 3.33
C THR A 185 -3.05 -5.57 3.37
N ILE A 186 -3.74 -4.50 2.96
CA ILE A 186 -5.21 -4.45 2.90
C ILE A 186 -5.75 -5.38 1.81
N ARG A 187 -5.16 -5.33 0.60
CA ARG A 187 -5.64 -6.08 -0.58
C ARG A 187 -5.36 -7.57 -0.46
N ASP A 188 -4.15 -7.93 -0.03
CA ASP A 188 -3.68 -9.31 -0.11
C ASP A 188 -4.10 -10.15 1.11
N TYR A 189 -4.42 -9.48 2.24
CA TYR A 189 -4.82 -10.10 3.51
C TYR A 189 -6.07 -9.46 4.14
N PRO A 190 -7.19 -9.29 3.41
CA PRO A 190 -8.33 -8.47 3.85
C PRO A 190 -8.95 -8.97 5.16
N GLN A 191 -9.02 -10.28 5.37
CA GLN A 191 -9.59 -10.87 6.59
C GLN A 191 -8.68 -10.65 7.80
N LEU A 192 -7.36 -10.86 7.65
CA LEU A 192 -6.38 -10.61 8.70
C LEU A 192 -6.28 -9.11 9.01
N TYR A 193 -6.30 -8.27 7.97
CA TYR A 193 -6.34 -6.83 8.14
C TYR A 193 -7.54 -6.41 9.00
N GLN A 194 -8.74 -6.84 8.63
CA GLN A 194 -9.96 -6.51 9.37
C GLN A 194 -9.92 -7.03 10.81
N HIS A 195 -9.38 -8.23 11.02
CA HIS A 195 -9.31 -8.84 12.35
C HIS A 195 -8.39 -8.08 13.31
N TYR A 196 -7.23 -7.56 12.83
CA TYR A 196 -6.24 -6.96 13.72
C TYR A 196 -6.26 -5.43 13.74
N TYR A 197 -6.37 -4.75 12.57
CA TYR A 197 -6.16 -3.31 12.49
C TYR A 197 -7.34 -2.47 12.98
N GLY A 198 -8.55 -3.00 12.99
CA GLY A 198 -9.75 -2.32 13.47
C GLY A 198 -9.96 -2.36 15.00
N LEU A 199 -9.09 -3.05 15.75
CA LEU A 199 -9.23 -3.18 17.20
C LEU A 199 -9.06 -1.81 17.88
N ARG A 200 -9.98 -1.49 18.80
CA ARG A 200 -9.96 -0.21 19.53
C ARG A 200 -9.06 -0.23 20.75
N ASP A 201 -8.92 -1.38 21.37
CA ASP A 201 -8.09 -1.61 22.53
C ASP A 201 -7.64 -3.07 22.60
N PHE A 202 -6.68 -3.34 23.46
CA PHE A 202 -6.26 -4.69 23.79
C PHE A 202 -5.82 -4.76 25.25
N THR A 203 -6.20 -5.84 25.92
CA THR A 203 -5.87 -6.07 27.32
C THR A 203 -4.86 -7.21 27.41
N TRP A 204 -3.68 -6.92 27.96
CA TRP A 204 -2.64 -7.90 28.22
C TRP A 204 -1.73 -7.45 29.35
N GLY A 205 -1.07 -8.42 29.98
CA GLY A 205 -0.23 -8.16 31.15
C GLY A 205 -1.01 -7.84 32.41
N ARG A 206 -0.28 -7.65 33.50
CA ARG A 206 -0.86 -7.35 34.82
C ARG A 206 -0.01 -6.31 35.52
N THR A 207 -0.66 -5.47 36.34
CA THR A 207 -0.01 -4.47 37.15
C THR A 207 0.85 -5.12 38.24
N MET A 208 2.04 -4.58 38.48
CA MET A 208 2.91 -5.01 39.58
C MET A 208 2.22 -4.74 40.92
N GLY A 209 2.15 -5.77 41.78
CA GLY A 209 1.57 -5.65 43.13
C GLY A 209 0.04 -5.70 43.18
N GLY A 210 -0.70 -5.32 42.13
CA GLY A 210 -2.15 -5.33 42.10
C GLY A 210 -2.78 -6.47 41.29
N ASN A 211 -2.00 -7.15 40.47
CA ASN A 211 -2.41 -8.24 39.57
C ASN A 211 -3.64 -7.91 38.69
N GLN A 212 -3.87 -6.60 38.41
CA GLN A 212 -4.97 -6.14 37.57
C GLN A 212 -4.57 -6.21 36.10
N PRO A 213 -5.50 -6.60 35.20
CA PRO A 213 -5.22 -6.61 33.77
C PRO A 213 -4.94 -5.20 33.24
N ILE A 214 -3.98 -5.06 32.34
CA ILE A 214 -3.60 -3.78 31.75
C ILE A 214 -4.30 -3.65 30.40
N ARG A 215 -5.31 -2.77 30.33
CA ARG A 215 -5.97 -2.38 29.09
C ARG A 215 -5.27 -1.16 28.51
N GLN A 216 -4.97 -1.20 27.22
CA GLN A 216 -4.40 -0.08 26.48
C GLN A 216 -5.21 0.19 25.21
N ASP A 217 -5.45 1.45 24.92
CA ASP A 217 -6.19 1.89 23.75
C ASP A 217 -5.29 1.89 22.49
N ASN A 218 -5.91 1.67 21.34
CA ASN A 218 -5.26 1.82 20.05
C ASN A 218 -4.89 3.30 19.81
N ARG A 219 -3.67 3.53 19.35
CA ARG A 219 -3.13 4.87 19.13
C ARG A 219 -3.49 5.48 17.78
N ASN A 220 -4.27 4.78 16.95
CA ASN A 220 -4.72 5.25 15.64
C ASN A 220 -5.59 6.52 15.80
N PRO A 221 -5.13 7.68 15.28
CA PRO A 221 -5.82 8.96 15.47
C PRO A 221 -7.18 9.06 14.76
N LEU A 222 -7.45 8.18 13.79
CA LEU A 222 -8.70 8.22 13.02
C LEU A 222 -9.84 7.43 13.69
N LEU A 223 -9.52 6.40 14.51
CA LEU A 223 -10.55 5.56 15.13
C LEU A 223 -11.47 6.39 16.03
N GLY A 224 -12.77 6.33 15.74
CA GLY A 224 -13.80 7.07 16.44
C GLY A 224 -13.91 8.56 16.08
N ARG A 225 -13.03 9.09 15.19
CA ARG A 225 -13.05 10.49 14.72
C ARG A 225 -13.40 10.59 13.24
N VAL A 226 -12.97 9.63 12.43
CA VAL A 226 -13.23 9.60 10.99
C VAL A 226 -14.11 8.41 10.66
N ALA A 227 -15.22 8.65 9.99
CA ALA A 227 -16.11 7.58 9.56
C ALA A 227 -15.39 6.60 8.61
N GLY A 228 -15.56 5.29 8.84
CA GLY A 228 -14.94 4.25 8.04
C GLY A 228 -13.45 4.01 8.31
N ALA A 229 -12.85 4.68 9.29
CA ALA A 229 -11.45 4.45 9.69
C ALA A 229 -11.26 3.03 10.25
N ASP A 230 -10.23 2.31 9.74
CA ASP A 230 -10.01 0.91 10.08
C ASP A 230 -8.52 0.48 10.16
N GLY A 231 -7.58 1.41 10.04
CA GLY A 231 -6.13 1.11 10.10
C GLY A 231 -5.29 2.38 10.00
N LEU A 232 -3.98 2.32 10.01
CA LEU A 232 -3.11 1.17 10.27
C LEU A 232 -2.24 1.40 11.51
N LYS A 233 -1.17 2.23 11.36
CA LYS A 233 -0.09 2.28 12.36
C LYS A 233 0.50 3.67 12.56
N THR A 234 0.68 4.04 13.82
CA THR A 234 1.43 5.22 14.23
C THR A 234 2.91 4.91 14.42
N GLY A 235 3.76 5.92 14.24
CA GLY A 235 5.18 5.89 14.59
C GLY A 235 5.58 7.14 15.35
N HIS A 236 6.57 7.01 16.25
CA HIS A 236 7.25 8.11 16.89
C HIS A 236 8.60 7.68 17.43
N THR A 237 9.62 8.46 17.14
CA THR A 237 10.92 8.55 17.81
C THR A 237 11.36 10.01 17.74
N GLU A 238 12.31 10.42 18.55
CA GLU A 238 12.85 11.78 18.49
C GLU A 238 13.39 12.12 17.08
N GLU A 239 14.04 11.15 16.43
CA GLU A 239 14.59 11.29 15.07
C GLU A 239 13.48 11.41 14.01
N ALA A 240 12.44 10.58 14.09
CA ALA A 240 11.39 10.49 13.10
C ALA A 240 10.29 11.56 13.24
N GLY A 241 10.16 12.17 14.41
CA GLY A 241 8.96 12.92 14.76
C GLY A 241 7.73 12.02 14.85
N PHE A 242 6.54 12.60 14.80
CA PHE A 242 5.28 11.87 14.84
C PHE A 242 4.81 11.53 13.43
N GLY A 243 4.52 10.25 13.18
CA GLY A 243 4.03 9.75 11.91
C GLY A 243 2.79 8.86 12.05
N PHE A 244 2.07 8.70 10.93
CA PHE A 244 0.91 7.83 10.86
C PHE A 244 0.70 7.34 9.42
N THR A 245 0.49 6.04 9.28
CA THR A 245 -0.07 5.43 8.07
C THR A 245 -1.51 5.06 8.38
N GLY A 246 -2.46 5.66 7.65
CA GLY A 246 -3.88 5.55 7.92
C GLY A 246 -4.68 5.00 6.76
N SER A 247 -5.85 4.41 7.05
CA SER A 247 -6.84 3.98 6.06
C SER A 247 -8.25 4.22 6.57
N ALA A 248 -9.13 4.55 5.63
CA ALA A 248 -10.57 4.60 5.84
C ALA A 248 -11.31 4.14 4.57
N ILE A 249 -12.53 3.58 4.76
CA ILE A 249 -13.41 3.17 3.68
C ILE A 249 -14.79 3.81 3.87
N ARG A 250 -15.33 4.45 2.81
CA ARG A 250 -16.69 5.02 2.76
C ARG A 250 -17.35 4.63 1.45
N ASP A 251 -18.52 4.06 1.48
CA ASP A 251 -19.31 3.68 0.30
C ASP A 251 -18.50 2.87 -0.73
N GLY A 252 -17.65 1.96 -0.25
CA GLY A 252 -16.76 1.13 -1.07
C GLY A 252 -15.50 1.83 -1.58
N ARG A 253 -15.35 3.14 -1.40
CA ARG A 253 -14.14 3.90 -1.72
C ARG A 253 -13.16 3.84 -0.56
N ARG A 254 -11.95 3.34 -0.80
CA ARG A 254 -10.89 3.24 0.20
C ARG A 254 -9.75 4.21 -0.08
N ILE A 255 -9.39 4.97 0.94
CA ILE A 255 -8.24 5.87 0.91
C ILE A 255 -7.19 5.36 1.89
N VAL A 256 -5.93 5.40 1.45
CA VAL A 256 -4.73 5.23 2.29
C VAL A 256 -3.98 6.55 2.32
N MET A 257 -3.48 6.93 3.50
CA MET A 257 -2.64 8.10 3.66
C MET A 257 -1.41 7.82 4.51
N VAL A 258 -0.37 8.59 4.31
CA VAL A 258 0.81 8.67 5.19
C VAL A 258 1.10 10.13 5.49
N VAL A 259 1.36 10.43 6.76
CA VAL A 259 1.93 11.70 7.23
C VAL A 259 3.09 11.39 8.16
N ALA A 260 4.22 12.11 8.03
CA ALA A 260 5.39 11.89 8.88
C ALA A 260 6.17 13.18 9.14
N GLY A 261 7.00 13.16 10.18
CA GLY A 261 7.82 14.30 10.59
C GLY A 261 7.01 15.41 11.26
N LEU A 262 5.88 15.09 11.89
CA LEU A 262 5.08 16.05 12.66
C LEU A 262 5.70 16.30 14.03
N GLY A 263 5.52 17.52 14.56
CA GLY A 263 6.21 17.99 15.77
C GLY A 263 5.58 17.51 17.08
N SER A 264 4.32 17.04 17.09
CA SER A 264 3.66 16.63 18.33
C SER A 264 2.59 15.55 18.13
N PHE A 265 2.23 14.92 19.24
CA PHE A 265 1.13 13.95 19.30
C PHE A 265 -0.21 14.57 18.84
N ASN A 266 -0.53 15.78 19.31
CA ASN A 266 -1.78 16.45 18.95
C ASN A 266 -1.79 16.87 17.48
N GLN A 267 -0.66 17.40 16.99
CA GLN A 267 -0.52 17.72 15.57
C GLN A 267 -0.74 16.51 14.67
N ARG A 268 -0.22 15.32 15.08
CA ARG A 268 -0.49 14.08 14.34
C ARG A 268 -2.00 13.76 14.28
N ILE A 269 -2.73 13.94 15.38
CA ILE A 269 -4.19 13.70 15.40
C ILE A 269 -4.89 14.67 14.45
N GLU A 270 -4.65 15.97 14.61
CA GLU A 270 -5.31 17.03 13.83
C GLU A 270 -5.02 16.92 12.34
N GLU A 271 -3.74 16.78 11.98
CA GLU A 271 -3.32 16.64 10.57
C GLU A 271 -3.88 15.36 9.94
N SER A 272 -3.88 14.23 10.66
CA SER A 272 -4.39 12.97 10.12
C SER A 272 -5.89 13.03 9.86
N VAL A 273 -6.68 13.57 10.79
CA VAL A 273 -8.13 13.71 10.64
C VAL A 273 -8.45 14.66 9.49
N ARG A 274 -7.86 15.85 9.48
CA ARG A 274 -8.06 16.87 8.45
C ARG A 274 -7.67 16.36 7.06
N PHE A 275 -6.57 15.63 6.95
CA PHE A 275 -6.08 15.09 5.68
C PHE A 275 -7.03 14.00 5.15
N MET A 276 -7.46 13.06 5.99
CA MET A 276 -8.39 12.01 5.56
C MET A 276 -9.75 12.59 5.14
N GLU A 277 -10.30 13.54 5.89
CA GLU A 277 -11.57 14.22 5.53
C GLU A 277 -11.45 15.01 4.22
N TRP A 278 -10.32 15.69 3.99
CA TRP A 278 -10.04 16.34 2.72
C TRP A 278 -10.04 15.34 1.55
N GLY A 279 -9.43 14.18 1.71
CA GLY A 279 -9.40 13.14 0.68
C GLY A 279 -10.79 12.65 0.26
N PHE A 280 -11.73 12.59 1.21
CA PHE A 280 -13.11 12.21 0.90
C PHE A 280 -13.97 13.36 0.38
N SER A 281 -13.72 14.60 0.80
CA SER A 281 -14.54 15.77 0.40
C SER A 281 -14.06 16.45 -0.87
N ALA A 282 -12.75 16.59 -1.05
CA ALA A 282 -12.15 17.28 -2.19
C ALA A 282 -12.12 16.44 -3.48
N TRP A 283 -12.32 15.13 -3.36
CA TRP A 283 -12.22 14.19 -4.47
C TRP A 283 -13.45 13.29 -4.54
N GLN A 284 -13.90 13.01 -5.76
CA GLN A 284 -14.99 12.06 -6.05
C GLN A 284 -14.44 10.86 -6.78
N SER A 285 -15.04 9.70 -6.54
CA SER A 285 -14.75 8.47 -7.25
C SER A 285 -16.01 7.97 -7.96
N ARG A 286 -15.87 7.56 -9.21
CA ARG A 286 -16.98 6.92 -9.99
C ARG A 286 -16.59 5.54 -10.40
N PRO A 287 -17.44 4.52 -10.18
CA PRO A 287 -17.24 3.19 -10.72
C PRO A 287 -17.09 3.24 -12.24
N LEU A 288 -16.08 2.58 -12.77
CA LEU A 288 -15.80 2.46 -14.20
C LEU A 288 -16.05 1.04 -14.71
N LEU A 289 -15.52 0.04 -13.99
CA LEU A 289 -15.64 -1.38 -14.35
C LEU A 289 -16.00 -2.22 -13.13
N ARG A 290 -16.81 -3.26 -13.33
CA ARG A 290 -17.07 -4.29 -12.33
C ARG A 290 -15.98 -5.36 -12.38
N GLN A 291 -15.75 -6.03 -11.26
CA GLN A 291 -14.88 -7.21 -11.24
C GLN A 291 -15.32 -8.24 -12.27
N GLY A 292 -14.36 -8.80 -13.02
CA GLY A 292 -14.59 -9.76 -14.08
C GLY A 292 -15.20 -9.18 -15.37
N GLN A 293 -15.44 -7.86 -15.44
CA GLN A 293 -15.96 -7.23 -16.64
C GLN A 293 -14.91 -7.27 -17.76
N HIS A 294 -15.27 -7.88 -18.89
CA HIS A 294 -14.46 -7.88 -20.12
C HIS A 294 -14.39 -6.47 -20.73
N ILE A 295 -13.20 -6.05 -21.14
CA ILE A 295 -12.97 -4.69 -21.67
C ILE A 295 -12.14 -4.63 -22.95
N GLY A 296 -11.62 -5.73 -23.42
CA GLY A 296 -10.81 -5.79 -24.63
C GLY A 296 -9.96 -7.06 -24.70
N GLU A 297 -9.03 -7.08 -25.64
CA GLU A 297 -8.16 -8.23 -25.87
C GLU A 297 -6.71 -7.84 -25.98
N ALA A 298 -5.80 -8.69 -25.50
CA ALA A 298 -4.36 -8.60 -25.73
C ALA A 298 -3.92 -9.65 -26.74
N ARG A 299 -3.07 -9.26 -27.70
CA ARG A 299 -2.47 -10.21 -28.67
C ARG A 299 -1.52 -11.16 -27.95
N VAL A 300 -1.55 -12.43 -28.33
CA VAL A 300 -0.72 -13.49 -27.74
C VAL A 300 0.20 -14.08 -28.80
N GLN A 301 1.44 -14.42 -28.40
CA GLN A 301 2.39 -15.17 -29.21
C GLN A 301 2.78 -16.50 -28.55
N GLY A 302 3.08 -17.50 -29.38
CA GLY A 302 3.48 -18.82 -28.88
C GLY A 302 2.32 -19.67 -28.36
N ALA A 303 1.08 -19.29 -28.66
CA ALA A 303 -0.15 -19.99 -28.28
C ALA A 303 -0.94 -20.50 -29.48
N THR A 304 -1.99 -21.28 -29.22
CA THR A 304 -2.94 -21.72 -30.24
C THR A 304 -4.03 -20.71 -30.57
N VAL A 305 -4.14 -19.66 -29.73
CA VAL A 305 -5.07 -18.54 -29.89
C VAL A 305 -4.30 -17.25 -30.22
N ALA A 306 -4.92 -16.35 -30.97
CA ALA A 306 -4.29 -15.08 -31.36
C ALA A 306 -4.37 -13.99 -30.29
N SER A 307 -5.37 -14.08 -29.42
CA SER A 307 -5.61 -13.08 -28.35
C SER A 307 -6.16 -13.74 -27.08
N VAL A 308 -6.10 -13.01 -25.99
CA VAL A 308 -6.70 -13.35 -24.69
C VAL A 308 -7.53 -12.17 -24.21
N GLY A 309 -8.74 -12.45 -23.68
CA GLY A 309 -9.60 -11.44 -23.10
C GLY A 309 -8.95 -10.76 -21.88
N LEU A 310 -9.24 -9.48 -21.72
CA LEU A 310 -8.80 -8.66 -20.60
C LEU A 310 -9.97 -8.32 -19.69
N VAL A 311 -9.80 -8.58 -18.39
CA VAL A 311 -10.82 -8.30 -17.38
C VAL A 311 -10.27 -7.46 -16.24
N ALA A 312 -11.15 -6.73 -15.57
CA ALA A 312 -10.83 -6.05 -14.32
C ALA A 312 -10.72 -7.09 -13.18
N PRO A 313 -9.54 -7.29 -12.54
CA PRO A 313 -9.36 -8.28 -11.47
C PRO A 313 -10.12 -7.92 -10.19
N GLN A 314 -10.48 -6.65 -10.03
CA GLN A 314 -11.27 -6.07 -8.95
C GLN A 314 -12.13 -4.93 -9.51
N PRO A 315 -13.13 -4.41 -8.78
CA PRO A 315 -13.86 -3.22 -9.23
C PRO A 315 -12.89 -2.07 -9.47
N ILE A 316 -13.00 -1.41 -10.61
CA ILE A 316 -12.16 -0.26 -11.00
C ILE A 316 -13.03 1.00 -10.97
N ALA A 317 -12.51 2.05 -10.36
CA ALA A 317 -13.11 3.38 -10.35
C ALA A 317 -12.15 4.42 -10.95
N VAL A 318 -12.67 5.58 -11.28
CA VAL A 318 -11.88 6.76 -11.64
C VAL A 318 -12.09 7.85 -10.60
N THR A 319 -11.01 8.49 -10.17
CA THR A 319 -11.04 9.53 -9.14
C THR A 319 -10.63 10.87 -9.75
N PHE A 320 -11.36 11.91 -9.39
CA PHE A 320 -11.20 13.29 -9.91
C PHE A 320 -11.61 14.34 -8.85
N PRO A 321 -11.16 15.60 -8.98
CA PRO A 321 -11.57 16.68 -8.09
C PRO A 321 -13.08 16.88 -8.06
N SER A 322 -13.63 17.16 -6.88
CA SER A 322 -15.06 17.42 -6.70
C SER A 322 -15.49 18.68 -7.46
N GLY A 323 -16.68 18.66 -8.07
CA GLY A 323 -17.28 19.83 -8.70
C GLY A 323 -16.93 20.04 -10.19
N LEU A 324 -16.20 19.11 -10.82
CA LEU A 324 -15.85 19.22 -12.24
C LEU A 324 -16.67 18.32 -13.16
N GLY A 325 -16.99 18.83 -14.36
CA GLY A 325 -17.40 18.01 -15.50
C GLY A 325 -16.19 17.34 -16.14
N HIS A 326 -16.27 16.04 -16.47
CA HIS A 326 -15.09 15.26 -16.83
C HIS A 326 -15.15 14.73 -18.24
N ASN A 327 -14.05 14.92 -19.00
CA ASN A 327 -13.73 14.17 -20.20
C ASN A 327 -12.76 13.03 -19.82
N VAL A 328 -13.33 11.90 -19.44
CA VAL A 328 -12.51 10.70 -19.16
C VAL A 328 -12.13 10.04 -20.47
N ARG A 329 -10.82 9.86 -20.69
CA ARG A 329 -10.26 9.06 -21.77
C ARG A 329 -9.59 7.84 -21.18
N ALA A 330 -9.91 6.66 -21.70
CA ALA A 330 -9.31 5.42 -21.24
C ALA A 330 -8.64 4.72 -22.42
N LYS A 331 -7.46 4.14 -22.19
CA LYS A 331 -6.72 3.31 -23.15
C LYS A 331 -6.16 2.08 -22.47
N ILE A 332 -6.13 0.95 -23.18
CA ILE A 332 -5.45 -0.26 -22.74
C ILE A 332 -4.00 -0.19 -23.21
N VAL A 333 -3.06 -0.42 -22.29
CA VAL A 333 -1.62 -0.44 -22.56
C VAL A 333 -1.05 -1.78 -22.11
N TYR A 334 -0.29 -2.45 -22.98
CA TYR A 334 0.41 -3.69 -22.65
C TYR A 334 1.65 -3.87 -23.51
N GLU A 335 2.62 -4.62 -23.01
CA GLU A 335 3.78 -5.06 -23.79
C GLU A 335 3.36 -6.26 -24.66
N GLY A 336 3.14 -6.02 -25.91
CA GLY A 336 2.60 -7.04 -26.81
C GLY A 336 3.45 -7.35 -28.04
N PRO A 337 3.26 -8.57 -28.59
CA PRO A 337 2.33 -9.61 -28.15
C PRO A 337 2.79 -10.32 -26.86
N VAL A 338 1.82 -10.62 -25.96
CA VAL A 338 2.07 -11.31 -24.68
C VAL A 338 2.48 -12.76 -24.97
N ARG A 339 3.53 -13.24 -24.32
CA ARG A 339 4.02 -14.61 -24.54
C ARG A 339 3.26 -15.63 -23.69
N ALA A 340 2.79 -16.70 -24.32
CA ALA A 340 2.26 -17.88 -23.63
C ALA A 340 3.40 -18.67 -22.91
N PRO A 341 3.12 -19.43 -21.81
CA PRO A 341 1.79 -19.62 -21.21
C PRO A 341 1.33 -18.43 -20.37
N ILE A 342 0.02 -18.19 -20.33
CA ILE A 342 -0.60 -17.12 -19.53
C ILE A 342 -1.60 -17.80 -18.59
N ALA A 343 -1.47 -17.57 -17.29
CA ALA A 343 -2.44 -18.08 -16.31
C ALA A 343 -3.69 -17.18 -16.26
N GLN A 344 -4.86 -17.78 -16.01
CA GLN A 344 -6.06 -17.01 -15.70
C GLN A 344 -5.80 -16.08 -14.50
N GLY A 345 -6.21 -14.82 -14.60
CA GLY A 345 -5.98 -13.81 -13.55
C GLY A 345 -4.57 -13.21 -13.52
N GLN A 346 -3.67 -13.65 -14.41
CA GLN A 346 -2.34 -13.05 -14.54
C GLN A 346 -2.45 -11.59 -15.04
N HIS A 347 -1.77 -10.66 -14.39
CA HIS A 347 -1.64 -9.27 -14.87
C HIS A 347 -0.87 -9.25 -16.20
N ILE A 348 -1.48 -8.72 -17.26
CA ILE A 348 -0.91 -8.69 -18.62
C ILE A 348 -1.11 -7.36 -19.33
N ALA A 349 -1.91 -6.45 -18.78
CA ALA A 349 -2.18 -5.13 -19.36
C ALA A 349 -2.55 -4.14 -18.27
N ASP A 350 -2.54 -2.85 -18.61
CA ASP A 350 -3.01 -1.76 -17.75
C ASP A 350 -4.09 -0.95 -18.47
N LEU A 351 -5.11 -0.55 -17.72
CA LEU A 351 -6.05 0.48 -18.10
C LEU A 351 -5.50 1.83 -17.64
N VAL A 352 -5.14 2.68 -18.59
CA VAL A 352 -4.66 4.04 -18.32
C VAL A 352 -5.80 5.01 -18.55
N VAL A 353 -6.20 5.74 -17.50
CA VAL A 353 -7.31 6.69 -17.53
C VAL A 353 -6.80 8.10 -17.31
N GLU A 354 -7.10 9.00 -18.23
CA GLU A 354 -6.83 10.43 -18.18
C GLU A 354 -8.14 11.16 -17.88
N THR A 355 -8.16 12.00 -16.86
CA THR A 355 -9.35 12.73 -16.38
C THR A 355 -9.50 14.12 -16.98
N GLY A 356 -8.50 14.58 -17.73
CA GLY A 356 -8.52 15.87 -18.44
C GLY A 356 -8.42 17.11 -17.54
N ASP A 357 -8.15 16.92 -16.26
CA ASP A 357 -8.01 17.97 -15.24
C ASP A 357 -6.55 18.34 -14.93
N GLY A 358 -5.60 17.77 -15.69
CA GLY A 358 -4.15 17.96 -15.50
C GLY A 358 -3.56 17.05 -14.41
N SER A 359 -4.36 16.21 -13.77
CA SER A 359 -3.85 15.17 -12.86
C SER A 359 -3.06 14.10 -13.62
N PRO A 360 -2.09 13.44 -12.97
CA PRO A 360 -1.40 12.30 -13.57
C PRO A 360 -2.38 11.20 -13.98
N PRO A 361 -2.12 10.47 -15.09
CA PRO A 361 -2.95 9.35 -15.50
C PRO A 361 -3.10 8.32 -14.38
N GLN A 362 -4.31 7.79 -14.22
CA GLN A 362 -4.60 6.71 -13.27
C GLN A 362 -4.35 5.38 -13.99
N VAL A 363 -3.50 4.52 -13.40
CA VAL A 363 -3.09 3.25 -13.99
C VAL A 363 -3.65 2.11 -13.14
N MET A 364 -4.45 1.25 -13.76
CA MET A 364 -5.15 0.16 -13.09
C MET A 364 -4.87 -1.16 -13.79
N PRO A 365 -4.48 -2.23 -13.05
CA PRO A 365 -4.10 -3.49 -13.65
C PRO A 365 -5.31 -4.20 -14.28
N LEU A 366 -5.05 -4.85 -15.42
CA LEU A 366 -5.96 -5.77 -16.11
C LEU A 366 -5.36 -7.17 -16.13
N ALA A 367 -6.22 -8.15 -15.97
CA ALA A 367 -5.82 -9.54 -15.90
C ALA A 367 -6.33 -10.36 -17.11
N ALA A 368 -5.65 -11.47 -17.39
CA ALA A 368 -6.12 -12.45 -18.36
C ALA A 368 -7.45 -13.06 -17.91
N GLU A 369 -8.45 -13.04 -18.79
CA GLU A 369 -9.79 -13.57 -18.56
C GLU A 369 -9.78 -15.09 -18.44
N SER A 370 -8.91 -15.74 -19.20
CA SER A 370 -8.77 -17.20 -19.25
C SER A 370 -7.31 -17.62 -19.32
N GLU A 371 -7.04 -18.86 -19.00
CA GLU A 371 -5.73 -19.48 -19.20
C GLU A 371 -5.45 -19.64 -20.72
N VAL A 372 -4.20 -19.41 -21.12
CA VAL A 372 -3.72 -19.64 -22.48
C VAL A 372 -2.45 -20.50 -22.43
N GLY A 373 -2.56 -21.73 -22.92
CA GLY A 373 -1.45 -22.68 -23.01
C GLY A 373 -0.48 -22.36 -24.16
N GLU A 374 0.72 -22.91 -24.09
CA GLU A 374 1.68 -22.85 -25.19
C GLU A 374 1.23 -23.68 -26.40
N ALA A 375 1.48 -23.16 -27.60
CA ALA A 375 1.34 -23.96 -28.83
C ALA A 375 2.39 -25.08 -28.87
N GLY A 376 1.98 -26.31 -29.22
CA GLY A 376 2.89 -27.38 -29.55
C GLY A 376 3.81 -27.04 -30.74
N PHE A 377 4.85 -27.85 -30.96
CA PHE A 377 5.89 -27.61 -31.98
C PHE A 377 5.33 -27.24 -33.35
N PHE A 378 4.33 -27.98 -33.85
CA PHE A 378 3.68 -27.73 -35.15
C PHE A 378 2.83 -26.44 -35.18
N GLY A 379 2.20 -26.09 -34.05
CA GLY A 379 1.48 -24.82 -33.90
C GLY A 379 2.40 -23.61 -34.01
N ARG A 380 3.59 -23.66 -33.40
CA ARG A 380 4.59 -22.56 -33.47
C ARG A 380 5.08 -22.33 -34.91
N ILE A 381 5.31 -23.39 -35.69
CA ILE A 381 5.69 -23.27 -37.09
C ILE A 381 4.56 -22.63 -37.93
N TRP A 382 3.33 -23.05 -37.70
CA TRP A 382 2.17 -22.53 -38.42
C TRP A 382 1.91 -21.06 -38.18
N TYR A 383 1.99 -20.61 -36.91
CA TYR A 383 1.84 -19.21 -36.55
C TYR A 383 3.04 -18.36 -37.01
N GLY A 384 4.27 -18.89 -36.99
CA GLY A 384 5.43 -18.22 -37.56
C GLY A 384 5.29 -17.97 -39.07
N LEU A 385 4.74 -18.91 -39.81
CA LEU A 385 4.44 -18.77 -41.24
C LEU A 385 3.33 -17.72 -41.50
N LYS A 386 2.23 -17.75 -40.73
CA LYS A 386 1.17 -16.75 -40.85
C LYS A 386 1.66 -15.30 -40.57
N SER A 387 2.55 -15.10 -39.59
CA SER A 387 3.09 -13.79 -39.25
C SER A 387 3.99 -13.23 -40.37
N LEU A 388 4.65 -14.08 -41.17
CA LEU A 388 5.46 -13.70 -42.33
C LEU A 388 4.61 -13.20 -43.53
N PHE A 389 3.35 -13.66 -43.61
CA PHE A 389 2.44 -13.28 -44.71
C PHE A 389 1.42 -12.19 -44.35
N GLY A 390 1.59 -11.51 -43.19
CA GLY A 390 0.74 -10.38 -42.82
C GLY A 390 -0.73 -10.70 -42.52
N ALA A 391 -1.07 -11.98 -42.35
CA ALA A 391 -2.39 -12.45 -42.01
C ALA A 391 -2.47 -12.81 -40.52
N ALA A 392 -2.50 -11.79 -39.67
CA ALA A 392 -2.79 -11.93 -38.24
C ALA A 392 -3.72 -10.81 -37.78
#